data_228de245dc65f0c6247490f9bd92afe5
#
_entry.id   228de245dc65f0c6247490f9bd92afe5
#
_cell.length_a   1.000
_cell.length_b   1.000
_cell.length_c   1.000
_cell.angle_alpha   90.00
_cell.angle_beta   90.00
_cell.angle_gamma   90.00
#
_symmetry.space_group_name_H-M   'P 1'
#
loop_
_entity.id
_entity.type
_entity.pdbx_description
1 polymer ?
#
loop_
_entity_poly.entity_id
_entity_poly.type
_entity_poly.pdbx_seq_one_letter_code
_entity_poly.pdbx_strand_id
1 'polypeptide(L)'
;MPIASTEPTPIGRTLITGGAAGLGAAVADGVAKAGGTPLVIDLDPSASPYAAYQGDVTDTRGIEALVARIAEEHGGLDAVVTAAGIDKPGRLDEIPGDVWERVIAVNLLGTAAVVRAALPHLMQVHGRVVTVSSSLGVRAVSDATAYSASKFGVIGFSRALAAETRGAIGVTTLIPAGMQTRFFDGRTAQYAPGPDANLNDPANVASAVLYALASPRGSEIREISVMHEEEPSWP
;
A
#
# COMPACT_ATOMS: atom_id res chain seq x y z
N MET A 1 12.31 -2.74 -33.02
CA MET A 1 12.22 -2.72 -31.55
C MET A 1 12.03 -4.14 -31.07
N PRO A 2 12.74 -4.63 -30.04
CA PRO A 2 12.43 -5.92 -29.48
C PRO A 2 11.01 -5.89 -28.92
N ILE A 3 10.24 -6.95 -29.19
CA ILE A 3 8.90 -7.14 -28.61
C ILE A 3 9.09 -7.27 -27.10
N ALA A 4 8.31 -6.51 -26.32
CA ALA A 4 8.31 -6.65 -24.86
C ALA A 4 8.04 -8.12 -24.49
N SER A 5 8.72 -8.60 -23.44
CA SER A 5 8.46 -9.96 -22.93
C SER A 5 6.98 -10.09 -22.57
N THR A 6 6.37 -11.21 -22.93
CA THR A 6 5.03 -11.57 -22.47
C THR A 6 5.05 -12.41 -21.19
N GLU A 7 6.24 -12.86 -20.79
CA GLU A 7 6.43 -13.67 -19.60
C GLU A 7 6.24 -12.84 -18.32
N PRO A 8 5.47 -13.33 -17.35
CA PRO A 8 5.33 -12.68 -16.05
C PRO A 8 6.69 -12.47 -15.38
N THR A 9 6.87 -11.31 -14.74
CA THR A 9 8.03 -11.06 -13.91
C THR A 9 7.90 -11.87 -12.61
N PRO A 10 8.92 -12.65 -12.20
CA PRO A 10 8.88 -13.33 -10.91
C PRO A 10 8.68 -12.33 -9.76
N ILE A 11 7.78 -12.64 -8.85
CA ILE A 11 7.61 -11.89 -7.60
C ILE A 11 8.74 -12.33 -6.67
N GLY A 12 9.68 -11.45 -6.40
CA GLY A 12 10.84 -11.72 -5.57
C GLY A 12 10.65 -11.28 -4.12
N ARG A 13 11.71 -10.64 -3.57
CA ARG A 13 11.71 -10.07 -2.20
C ARG A 13 10.82 -8.84 -2.17
N THR A 14 9.66 -8.97 -1.57
CA THR A 14 8.62 -7.94 -1.53
C THR A 14 8.49 -7.40 -0.12
N LEU A 15 8.86 -6.13 0.08
CA LEU A 15 8.67 -5.43 1.32
C LEU A 15 7.21 -4.94 1.43
N ILE A 16 6.55 -5.22 2.56
CA ILE A 16 5.14 -4.91 2.77
C ILE A 16 4.97 -4.20 4.12
N THR A 17 4.56 -2.93 4.10
CA THR A 17 4.21 -2.23 5.34
C THR A 17 2.75 -2.47 5.71
N GLY A 18 2.46 -2.57 7.02
CA GLY A 18 1.13 -3.01 7.48
C GLY A 18 0.85 -4.47 7.15
N GLY A 19 1.92 -5.28 7.06
CA GLY A 19 1.85 -6.65 6.55
C GLY A 19 1.40 -7.71 7.57
N ALA A 20 1.17 -7.34 8.83
CA ALA A 20 0.70 -8.29 9.85
C ALA A 20 -0.84 -8.43 9.91
N ALA A 21 -1.59 -7.60 9.16
CA ALA A 21 -3.05 -7.65 9.17
C ALA A 21 -3.66 -7.20 7.83
N GLY A 22 -4.95 -7.48 7.65
CA GLY A 22 -5.78 -6.96 6.57
C GLY A 22 -5.21 -7.18 5.17
N LEU A 23 -5.20 -6.12 4.35
CA LEU A 23 -4.68 -6.18 2.98
C LEU A 23 -3.20 -6.57 2.94
N GLY A 24 -2.37 -5.99 3.83
CA GLY A 24 -0.94 -6.27 3.85
C GLY A 24 -0.63 -7.74 4.11
N ALA A 25 -1.35 -8.37 5.07
CA ALA A 25 -1.22 -9.80 5.33
C ALA A 25 -1.68 -10.65 4.14
N ALA A 26 -2.80 -10.29 3.51
CA ALA A 26 -3.28 -10.99 2.30
C ALA A 26 -2.28 -10.88 1.13
N VAL A 27 -1.62 -9.73 0.98
CA VAL A 27 -0.53 -9.55 0.00
C VAL A 27 0.67 -10.42 0.36
N ALA A 28 1.08 -10.47 1.63
CA ALA A 28 2.20 -11.29 2.07
C ALA A 28 1.95 -12.79 1.78
N ASP A 29 0.75 -13.27 2.10
CA ASP A 29 0.32 -14.64 1.76
C ASP A 29 0.36 -14.90 0.26
N GLY A 30 -0.13 -13.97 -0.53
CA GLY A 30 -0.13 -14.07 -1.98
C GLY A 30 1.28 -14.09 -2.57
N VAL A 31 2.19 -13.24 -2.08
CA VAL A 31 3.62 -13.22 -2.47
C VAL A 31 4.27 -14.57 -2.18
N ALA A 32 4.06 -15.12 -0.98
CA ALA A 32 4.60 -16.43 -0.61
C ALA A 32 4.05 -17.56 -1.50
N LYS A 33 2.75 -17.58 -1.75
CA LYS A 33 2.10 -18.57 -2.64
C LYS A 33 2.60 -18.49 -4.08
N ALA A 34 2.97 -17.29 -4.54
CA ALA A 34 3.55 -17.07 -5.86
C ALA A 34 5.08 -17.37 -5.93
N GLY A 35 5.67 -17.90 -4.86
CA GLY A 35 7.10 -18.25 -4.79
C GLY A 35 8.02 -17.06 -4.49
N GLY A 36 7.48 -15.89 -4.13
CA GLY A 36 8.24 -14.74 -3.67
C GLY A 36 8.57 -14.83 -2.17
N THR A 37 9.32 -13.85 -1.68
CA THR A 37 9.73 -13.73 -0.28
C THR A 37 9.09 -12.49 0.33
N PRO A 38 8.02 -12.61 1.12
CA PRO A 38 7.43 -11.47 1.82
C PRO A 38 8.31 -11.03 2.99
N LEU A 39 8.56 -9.73 3.09
CA LEU A 39 9.31 -9.06 4.15
C LEU A 39 8.36 -8.03 4.78
N VAL A 40 7.92 -8.28 6.00
CA VAL A 40 6.85 -7.51 6.63
C VAL A 40 7.40 -6.44 7.57
N ILE A 41 6.87 -5.24 7.49
CA ILE A 41 7.03 -4.20 8.52
C ILE A 41 5.65 -3.88 9.10
N ASP A 42 5.54 -3.90 10.42
CA ASP A 42 4.31 -3.53 11.14
C ASP A 42 4.64 -2.91 12.50
N LEU A 43 3.68 -2.19 13.09
CA LEU A 43 3.78 -1.75 14.48
C LEU A 43 3.81 -2.94 15.45
N ASP A 44 2.99 -3.96 15.16
CA ASP A 44 2.99 -5.23 15.84
C ASP A 44 3.10 -6.38 14.83
N PRO A 45 4.31 -6.84 14.52
CA PRO A 45 4.55 -7.89 13.56
C PRO A 45 4.29 -9.30 14.08
N SER A 46 3.87 -9.48 15.34
CA SER A 46 3.77 -10.77 16.03
C SER A 46 2.81 -11.77 15.37
N ALA A 47 1.81 -11.28 14.63
CA ALA A 47 0.86 -12.13 13.90
C ALA A 47 1.35 -12.60 12.52
N SER A 48 2.48 -12.08 12.04
CA SER A 48 3.01 -12.47 10.73
C SER A 48 3.73 -13.83 10.79
N PRO A 49 3.42 -14.77 9.88
CA PRO A 49 4.16 -16.03 9.77
C PRO A 49 5.47 -15.89 8.94
N TYR A 50 5.76 -14.70 8.44
CA TYR A 50 6.90 -14.39 7.56
C TYR A 50 8.00 -13.64 8.31
N ALA A 51 9.13 -13.37 7.62
CA ALA A 51 10.14 -12.46 8.13
C ALA A 51 9.51 -11.09 8.41
N ALA A 52 9.50 -10.68 9.67
CA ALA A 52 8.73 -9.54 10.13
C ALA A 52 9.54 -8.67 11.08
N TYR A 53 9.40 -7.37 10.91
CA TYR A 53 10.16 -6.34 11.60
C TYR A 53 9.22 -5.32 12.21
N GLN A 54 9.48 -4.96 13.47
CA GLN A 54 8.74 -3.89 14.11
C GLN A 54 9.22 -2.53 13.59
N GLY A 55 8.27 -1.67 13.17
CA GLY A 55 8.56 -0.32 12.72
C GLY A 55 7.33 0.58 12.68
N ASP A 56 7.51 1.83 13.08
CA ASP A 56 6.49 2.89 12.92
C ASP A 56 6.82 3.72 11.69
N VAL A 57 5.96 3.69 10.69
CA VAL A 57 6.15 4.47 9.44
C VAL A 57 6.10 6.00 9.68
N THR A 58 5.63 6.46 10.83
CA THR A 58 5.65 7.89 11.20
C THR A 58 7.02 8.37 11.63
N ASP A 59 7.87 7.48 12.14
CA ASP A 59 9.31 7.76 12.30
C ASP A 59 10.01 7.59 10.95
N THR A 60 9.92 8.63 10.12
CA THR A 60 10.41 8.57 8.74
C THR A 60 11.91 8.28 8.63
N ARG A 61 12.73 8.64 9.61
CA ARG A 61 14.17 8.35 9.59
C ARG A 61 14.46 6.94 10.09
N GLY A 62 13.78 6.52 11.16
CA GLY A 62 13.85 5.15 11.66
C GLY A 62 13.39 4.13 10.63
N ILE A 63 12.29 4.41 9.93
CA ILE A 63 11.77 3.50 8.90
C ILE A 63 12.69 3.43 7.67
N GLU A 64 13.32 4.53 7.26
CA GLU A 64 14.33 4.52 6.17
C GLU A 64 15.53 3.64 6.54
N ALA A 65 16.04 3.79 7.75
CA ALA A 65 17.15 2.96 8.25
C ALA A 65 16.73 1.46 8.34
N LEU A 66 15.50 1.19 8.77
CA LEU A 66 14.97 -0.16 8.85
C LEU A 66 14.85 -0.80 7.47
N VAL A 67 14.32 -0.10 6.46
CA VAL A 67 14.21 -0.59 5.08
C VAL A 67 15.59 -0.89 4.48
N ALA A 68 16.58 0.00 4.70
CA ALA A 68 17.95 -0.22 4.23
C ALA A 68 18.56 -1.48 4.86
N ARG A 69 18.40 -1.67 6.18
CA ARG A 69 18.86 -2.87 6.89
C ARG A 69 18.20 -4.15 6.37
N ILE A 70 16.88 -4.15 6.18
CA ILE A 70 16.15 -5.29 5.63
C ILE A 70 16.67 -5.63 4.22
N ALA A 71 16.87 -4.62 3.38
CA ALA A 71 17.40 -4.83 2.04
C ALA A 71 18.81 -5.45 2.08
N GLU A 72 19.67 -5.02 3.00
CA GLU A 72 21.01 -5.58 3.19
C GLU A 72 20.94 -7.04 3.66
N GLU A 73 20.14 -7.33 4.69
CA GLU A 73 19.95 -8.68 5.25
C GLU A 73 19.45 -9.69 4.22
N HIS A 74 18.62 -9.26 3.27
CA HIS A 74 18.01 -10.12 2.25
C HIS A 74 18.66 -10.01 0.86
N GLY A 75 19.74 -9.26 0.72
CA GLY A 75 20.45 -9.10 -0.55
C GLY A 75 19.70 -8.26 -1.59
N GLY A 76 18.88 -7.29 -1.15
CA GLY A 76 18.14 -6.34 -1.98
C GLY A 76 16.62 -6.50 -1.87
N LEU A 77 15.91 -5.65 -2.62
CA LEU A 77 14.44 -5.67 -2.73
C LEU A 77 14.05 -5.71 -4.20
N ASP A 78 13.04 -6.52 -4.53
CA ASP A 78 12.48 -6.62 -5.88
C ASP A 78 11.16 -5.84 -5.99
N ALA A 79 10.42 -5.72 -4.89
CA ALA A 79 9.18 -4.94 -4.83
C ALA A 79 8.92 -4.32 -3.46
N VAL A 80 8.05 -3.30 -3.46
CA VAL A 80 7.52 -2.65 -2.25
C VAL A 80 6.02 -2.48 -2.38
N VAL A 81 5.28 -2.82 -1.31
CA VAL A 81 3.84 -2.57 -1.17
C VAL A 81 3.61 -1.75 0.10
N THR A 82 3.12 -0.52 -0.03
CA THR A 82 2.85 0.35 1.13
C THR A 82 1.40 0.23 1.56
N ALA A 83 1.08 -0.82 2.36
CA ALA A 83 -0.27 -1.10 2.83
C ALA A 83 -0.56 -0.58 4.25
N ALA A 84 0.44 -0.06 4.97
CA ALA A 84 0.20 0.62 6.24
C ALA A 84 -0.71 1.84 6.04
N GLY A 85 -1.77 1.94 6.82
CA GLY A 85 -2.71 3.04 6.72
C GLY A 85 -3.70 3.06 7.87
N ILE A 86 -4.14 4.26 8.24
CA ILE A 86 -5.15 4.50 9.26
C ILE A 86 -6.16 5.52 8.76
N ASP A 87 -7.33 5.54 9.41
CA ASP A 87 -8.31 6.60 9.29
C ASP A 87 -8.90 6.94 10.67
N LYS A 88 -9.20 8.21 10.85
CA LYS A 88 -9.90 8.74 12.01
C LYS A 88 -10.95 9.74 11.50
N PRO A 89 -12.15 9.24 11.14
CA PRO A 89 -13.21 10.11 10.60
C PRO A 89 -13.72 11.08 11.66
N GLY A 90 -14.06 12.26 11.21
CA GLY A 90 -14.61 13.35 12.02
C GLY A 90 -14.60 14.66 11.26
N ARG A 91 -15.46 15.60 11.69
CA ARG A 91 -15.47 16.95 11.15
C ARG A 91 -14.16 17.67 11.45
N LEU A 92 -13.71 18.51 10.53
CA LEU A 92 -12.41 19.20 10.66
C LEU A 92 -12.35 20.09 11.92
N ASP A 93 -13.49 20.66 12.33
CA ASP A 93 -13.60 21.52 13.51
C ASP A 93 -13.75 20.73 14.84
N GLU A 94 -13.92 19.41 14.78
CA GLU A 94 -14.12 18.53 15.94
C GLU A 94 -12.94 17.57 16.16
N ILE A 95 -12.21 17.19 15.09
CA ILE A 95 -11.09 16.27 15.22
C ILE A 95 -9.85 16.97 15.78
N PRO A 96 -9.15 16.42 16.81
CA PRO A 96 -7.90 16.99 17.29
C PRO A 96 -6.84 17.08 16.19
N GLY A 97 -6.07 18.19 16.19
CA GLY A 97 -5.06 18.45 15.15
C GLY A 97 -3.99 17.37 15.04
N ASP A 98 -3.50 16.85 16.17
CA ASP A 98 -2.52 15.76 16.22
C ASP A 98 -3.07 14.44 15.67
N VAL A 99 -4.36 14.17 15.85
CA VAL A 99 -5.04 13.00 15.26
C VAL A 99 -5.13 13.15 13.74
N TRP A 100 -5.49 14.35 13.26
CA TRP A 100 -5.54 14.67 11.83
C TRP A 100 -4.16 14.52 11.18
N GLU A 101 -3.14 15.12 11.81
CA GLU A 101 -1.74 15.08 11.35
C GLU A 101 -1.18 13.64 11.33
N ARG A 102 -1.56 12.81 12.32
CA ARG A 102 -1.13 11.41 12.35
C ARG A 102 -1.65 10.62 11.15
N VAL A 103 -2.85 10.88 10.65
CA VAL A 103 -3.36 10.24 9.43
C VAL A 103 -2.48 10.58 8.23
N ILE A 104 -2.07 11.85 8.08
CA ILE A 104 -1.13 12.25 7.02
C ILE A 104 0.24 11.60 7.22
N ALA A 105 0.74 11.60 8.44
CA ALA A 105 2.05 11.04 8.76
C ALA A 105 2.13 9.54 8.41
N VAL A 106 1.12 8.76 8.76
CA VAL A 106 1.08 7.32 8.42
C VAL A 106 0.88 7.11 6.93
N ASN A 107 -0.19 7.67 6.36
CA ASN A 107 -0.64 7.28 5.04
C ASN A 107 0.21 7.86 3.91
N LEU A 108 0.74 9.08 4.07
CA LEU A 108 1.47 9.78 3.03
C LEU A 108 2.98 9.88 3.31
N LEU A 109 3.36 10.42 4.47
CA LEU A 109 4.78 10.61 4.77
C LEU A 109 5.49 9.27 4.97
N GLY A 110 4.85 8.31 5.66
CA GLY A 110 5.34 6.95 5.82
C GLY A 110 5.50 6.22 4.48
N THR A 111 4.49 6.31 3.60
CA THR A 111 4.57 5.78 2.23
C THR A 111 5.78 6.35 1.49
N ALA A 112 5.96 7.68 1.52
CA ALA A 112 7.07 8.33 0.83
C ALA A 112 8.44 7.93 1.41
N ALA A 113 8.56 7.81 2.73
CA ALA A 113 9.80 7.41 3.39
C ALA A 113 10.21 5.97 3.02
N VAL A 114 9.28 5.02 3.10
CA VAL A 114 9.52 3.61 2.75
C VAL A 114 9.94 3.48 1.29
N VAL A 115 9.22 4.12 0.37
CA VAL A 115 9.53 4.07 -1.06
C VAL A 115 10.89 4.70 -1.33
N ARG A 116 11.19 5.87 -0.75
CA ARG A 116 12.48 6.55 -0.93
C ARG A 116 13.67 5.67 -0.52
N ALA A 117 13.55 4.98 0.61
CA ALA A 117 14.61 4.09 1.09
C ALA A 117 14.78 2.84 0.21
N ALA A 118 13.69 2.35 -0.37
CA ALA A 118 13.71 1.16 -1.24
C ALA A 118 14.21 1.47 -2.67
N LEU A 119 14.06 2.71 -3.15
CA LEU A 119 14.36 3.09 -4.53
C LEU A 119 15.73 2.63 -5.04
N PRO A 120 16.86 2.82 -4.30
CA PRO A 120 18.18 2.40 -4.79
C PRO A 120 18.25 0.90 -5.11
N HIS A 121 17.54 0.06 -4.34
CA HIS A 121 17.49 -1.39 -4.55
C HIS A 121 16.59 -1.74 -5.74
N LEU A 122 15.41 -1.13 -5.82
CA LEU A 122 14.46 -1.37 -6.91
C LEU A 122 15.02 -0.97 -8.27
N MET A 123 15.76 0.13 -8.35
CA MET A 123 16.36 0.60 -9.61
C MET A 123 17.39 -0.38 -10.18
N GLN A 124 18.07 -1.16 -9.33
CA GLN A 124 19.07 -2.16 -9.78
C GLN A 124 18.45 -3.36 -10.49
N VAL A 125 17.19 -3.69 -10.17
CA VAL A 125 16.52 -4.91 -10.63
C VAL A 125 15.30 -4.65 -11.50
N HIS A 126 15.02 -3.38 -11.85
CA HIS A 126 13.77 -2.96 -12.50
C HIS A 126 12.55 -3.37 -11.67
N GLY A 127 12.62 -3.06 -10.37
CA GLY A 127 11.65 -3.48 -9.38
C GLY A 127 10.28 -2.83 -9.50
N ARG A 128 9.39 -3.12 -8.56
CA ARG A 128 8.01 -2.66 -8.56
C ARG A 128 7.65 -1.94 -7.26
N VAL A 129 6.85 -0.89 -7.37
CA VAL A 129 6.21 -0.20 -6.24
C VAL A 129 4.70 -0.30 -6.42
N VAL A 130 4.00 -0.74 -5.38
CA VAL A 130 2.54 -0.64 -5.29
C VAL A 130 2.20 0.22 -4.07
N THR A 131 1.63 1.39 -4.31
CA THR A 131 1.11 2.25 -3.25
C THR A 131 -0.37 2.03 -3.06
N VAL A 132 -0.85 2.05 -1.81
CA VAL A 132 -2.27 1.86 -1.52
C VAL A 132 -2.95 3.20 -1.24
N SER A 133 -3.75 3.65 -2.20
CA SER A 133 -4.69 4.77 -2.05
C SER A 133 -6.04 4.29 -1.53
N SER A 134 -7.13 4.81 -2.03
CA SER A 134 -8.53 4.47 -1.70
C SER A 134 -9.47 5.06 -2.73
N SER A 135 -10.72 4.58 -2.81
CA SER A 135 -11.81 5.29 -3.48
C SER A 135 -11.95 6.73 -2.95
N LEU A 136 -11.66 6.96 -1.65
CA LEU A 136 -11.62 8.30 -1.04
C LEU A 136 -10.37 9.12 -1.40
N GLY A 137 -9.46 8.57 -2.19
CA GLY A 137 -8.38 9.30 -2.86
C GLY A 137 -8.77 9.83 -4.24
N VAL A 138 -9.95 9.44 -4.75
CA VAL A 138 -10.52 9.90 -6.03
C VAL A 138 -11.78 10.73 -5.79
N ARG A 139 -12.62 10.32 -4.84
CA ARG A 139 -13.85 10.99 -4.45
C ARG A 139 -13.84 11.31 -2.96
N ALA A 140 -13.80 12.59 -2.59
CA ALA A 140 -13.88 13.02 -1.20
C ALA A 140 -15.32 12.92 -0.65
N VAL A 141 -15.41 12.65 0.65
CA VAL A 141 -16.68 12.67 1.39
C VAL A 141 -16.53 13.53 2.65
N SER A 142 -17.68 13.90 3.26
CA SER A 142 -17.69 14.59 4.56
C SER A 142 -16.98 13.77 5.63
N ASP A 143 -16.47 14.43 6.65
CA ASP A 143 -15.85 13.85 7.85
C ASP A 143 -14.60 12.99 7.59
N ALA A 144 -13.99 13.13 6.40
CA ALA A 144 -12.82 12.38 5.96
C ALA A 144 -11.68 13.28 5.45
N THR A 145 -11.56 14.52 5.96
CA THR A 145 -10.60 15.49 5.42
C THR A 145 -9.15 15.01 5.51
N ALA A 146 -8.72 14.41 6.64
CA ALA A 146 -7.38 13.86 6.79
C ALA A 146 -7.14 12.68 5.86
N TYR A 147 -8.07 11.73 5.87
CA TYR A 147 -7.96 10.52 5.06
C TYR A 147 -7.97 10.83 3.57
N SER A 148 -8.96 11.60 3.10
CA SER A 148 -9.03 12.02 1.69
C SER A 148 -7.76 12.77 1.28
N ALA A 149 -7.33 13.78 2.05
CA ALA A 149 -6.09 14.50 1.75
C ALA A 149 -4.89 13.57 1.62
N SER A 150 -4.74 12.60 2.55
CA SER A 150 -3.65 11.63 2.50
C SER A 150 -3.72 10.74 1.25
N LYS A 151 -4.91 10.24 0.89
CA LYS A 151 -5.10 9.29 -0.22
C LYS A 151 -5.05 9.96 -1.60
N PHE A 152 -5.54 11.19 -1.74
CA PHE A 152 -5.25 12.03 -2.91
C PHE A 152 -3.74 12.32 -3.03
N GLY A 153 -3.08 12.61 -1.89
CA GLY A 153 -1.64 12.81 -1.83
C GLY A 153 -0.85 11.59 -2.32
N VAL A 154 -1.26 10.37 -1.93
CA VAL A 154 -0.65 9.12 -2.41
C VAL A 154 -0.78 8.97 -3.93
N ILE A 155 -1.94 9.31 -4.53
CA ILE A 155 -2.10 9.27 -6.00
C ILE A 155 -1.14 10.26 -6.66
N GLY A 156 -1.09 11.51 -6.17
CA GLY A 156 -0.17 12.52 -6.68
C GLY A 156 1.29 12.11 -6.58
N PHE A 157 1.69 11.60 -5.40
CA PHE A 157 3.02 11.04 -5.16
C PHE A 157 3.38 9.94 -6.15
N SER A 158 2.49 8.97 -6.34
CA SER A 158 2.73 7.82 -7.20
C SER A 158 2.85 8.19 -8.67
N ARG A 159 2.02 9.12 -9.14
CA ARG A 159 2.09 9.64 -10.52
C ARG A 159 3.39 10.40 -10.78
N ALA A 160 3.84 11.22 -9.81
CA ALA A 160 5.12 11.92 -9.90
C ALA A 160 6.29 10.93 -9.89
N LEU A 161 6.30 9.97 -8.96
CA LEU A 161 7.31 8.93 -8.87
C LEU A 161 7.42 8.12 -10.18
N ALA A 162 6.29 7.74 -10.75
CA ALA A 162 6.25 7.02 -12.02
C ALA A 162 6.85 7.83 -13.19
N ALA A 163 6.70 9.16 -13.16
CA ALA A 163 7.32 10.04 -14.16
C ALA A 163 8.82 10.18 -13.96
N GLU A 164 9.27 10.33 -12.69
CA GLU A 164 10.69 10.44 -12.31
C GLU A 164 11.47 9.16 -12.63
N THR A 165 10.86 8.00 -12.43
CA THR A 165 11.51 6.68 -12.55
C THR A 165 11.18 5.95 -13.85
N ARG A 166 10.68 6.67 -14.84
CA ARG A 166 10.24 6.11 -16.13
C ARG A 166 11.29 5.18 -16.75
N GLY A 167 10.91 3.93 -16.98
CA GLY A 167 11.77 2.93 -17.59
C GLY A 167 12.78 2.29 -16.62
N ALA A 168 12.89 2.77 -15.37
CA ALA A 168 13.77 2.19 -14.36
C ALA A 168 13.03 1.24 -13.39
N ILE A 169 11.84 1.60 -12.96
CA ILE A 169 10.96 0.76 -12.13
C ILE A 169 9.51 0.88 -12.59
N GLY A 170 8.65 -0.05 -12.18
CA GLY A 170 7.21 0.07 -12.33
C GLY A 170 6.54 0.63 -11.08
N VAL A 171 5.59 1.57 -11.24
CA VAL A 171 4.85 2.18 -10.14
C VAL A 171 3.36 2.02 -10.38
N THR A 172 2.68 1.36 -9.45
CA THR A 172 1.22 1.13 -9.48
C THR A 172 0.56 1.80 -8.28
N THR A 173 -0.52 2.51 -8.52
CA THR A 173 -1.43 2.96 -7.46
C THR A 173 -2.61 2.01 -7.37
N LEU A 174 -2.74 1.30 -6.26
CA LEU A 174 -3.93 0.54 -5.94
C LEU A 174 -4.99 1.47 -5.35
N ILE A 175 -6.21 1.40 -5.86
CA ILE A 175 -7.36 2.21 -5.43
C ILE A 175 -8.48 1.26 -4.97
N PRO A 176 -8.42 0.74 -3.73
CA PRO A 176 -9.46 -0.13 -3.20
C PRO A 176 -10.61 0.68 -2.61
N ALA A 177 -11.80 0.09 -2.58
CA ALA A 177 -12.89 0.51 -1.72
C ALA A 177 -12.84 -0.20 -0.36
N GLY A 178 -13.96 -0.25 0.38
CA GLY A 178 -14.07 -0.92 1.67
C GLY A 178 -13.74 -2.41 1.60
N MET A 179 -12.96 -2.90 2.57
CA MET A 179 -12.56 -4.30 2.69
C MET A 179 -12.93 -4.87 4.05
N GLN A 180 -13.16 -6.17 4.11
CA GLN A 180 -13.44 -6.93 5.35
C GLN A 180 -12.16 -7.10 6.17
N THR A 181 -11.78 -6.04 6.88
CA THR A 181 -10.58 -5.98 7.71
C THR A 181 -10.85 -5.25 9.01
N ARG A 182 -9.91 -5.28 9.95
CA ARG A 182 -9.97 -4.51 11.21
C ARG A 182 -9.80 -3.00 11.03
N PHE A 183 -9.70 -2.50 9.80
CA PHE A 183 -9.54 -1.06 9.51
C PHE A 183 -10.66 -0.18 10.07
N PHE A 184 -11.84 -0.76 10.23
CA PHE A 184 -13.02 -0.06 10.75
C PHE A 184 -13.21 -0.25 12.27
N ASP A 185 -12.36 -1.05 12.93
CA ASP A 185 -12.48 -1.32 14.36
C ASP A 185 -12.37 -0.03 15.19
N GLY A 186 -13.20 0.06 16.22
CA GLY A 186 -13.22 1.20 17.15
C GLY A 186 -13.86 2.49 16.59
N ARG A 187 -14.45 2.45 15.38
CA ARG A 187 -15.24 3.56 14.87
C ARG A 187 -16.60 3.61 15.56
N THR A 188 -17.13 4.83 15.73
CA THR A 188 -18.53 5.01 16.15
C THR A 188 -19.48 4.49 15.08
N ALA A 189 -20.71 4.14 15.47
CA ALA A 189 -21.70 3.54 14.55
C ALA A 189 -21.96 4.35 13.27
N GLN A 190 -21.84 5.68 13.33
CA GLN A 190 -22.05 6.55 12.16
C GLN A 190 -20.93 6.43 11.12
N TYR A 191 -19.75 5.96 11.50
CA TYR A 191 -18.58 5.82 10.63
C TYR A 191 -18.16 4.36 10.41
N ALA A 192 -18.80 3.43 11.10
CA ALA A 192 -18.62 2.00 10.86
C ALA A 192 -19.44 1.55 9.65
N PRO A 193 -18.97 0.58 8.87
CA PRO A 193 -19.80 -0.06 7.85
C PRO A 193 -21.06 -0.61 8.47
N GLY A 194 -22.20 -0.39 7.81
CA GLY A 194 -23.46 -0.99 8.25
C GLY A 194 -23.45 -2.53 8.14
N PRO A 195 -24.44 -3.22 8.75
CA PRO A 195 -24.48 -4.69 8.73
C PRO A 195 -24.60 -5.26 7.31
N ASP A 196 -25.15 -4.51 6.37
CA ASP A 196 -25.35 -4.90 4.98
C ASP A 196 -24.29 -4.30 4.05
N ALA A 197 -23.16 -3.80 4.59
CA ALA A 197 -22.11 -3.20 3.77
C ALA A 197 -21.40 -4.25 2.92
N ASN A 198 -21.40 -4.04 1.63
CA ASN A 198 -20.72 -4.90 0.64
C ASN A 198 -19.20 -4.62 0.65
N LEU A 199 -18.50 -5.20 1.63
CA LEU A 199 -17.06 -5.08 1.75
C LEU A 199 -16.35 -6.18 0.94
N ASN A 200 -15.29 -5.81 0.23
CA ASN A 200 -14.50 -6.77 -0.53
C ASN A 200 -13.62 -7.63 0.39
N ASP A 201 -13.40 -8.89 0.01
CA ASP A 201 -12.40 -9.72 0.67
C ASP A 201 -10.99 -9.16 0.36
N PRO A 202 -10.13 -8.92 1.37
CA PRO A 202 -8.77 -8.46 1.14
C PRO A 202 -7.95 -9.40 0.25
N ALA A 203 -8.25 -10.69 0.18
CA ALA A 203 -7.58 -11.63 -0.72
C ALA A 203 -7.87 -11.33 -2.20
N ASN A 204 -9.09 -10.88 -2.54
CA ASN A 204 -9.43 -10.45 -3.90
C ASN A 204 -8.63 -9.21 -4.29
N VAL A 205 -8.52 -8.25 -3.37
CA VAL A 205 -7.74 -7.02 -3.60
C VAL A 205 -6.24 -7.34 -3.70
N ALA A 206 -5.73 -8.25 -2.88
CA ALA A 206 -4.35 -8.72 -2.95
C ALA A 206 -4.02 -9.38 -4.30
N SER A 207 -4.96 -10.10 -4.91
CA SER A 207 -4.77 -10.71 -6.25
C SER A 207 -4.47 -9.65 -7.31
N ALA A 208 -5.09 -8.48 -7.24
CA ALA A 208 -4.79 -7.37 -8.13
C ALA A 208 -3.39 -6.78 -7.90
N VAL A 209 -2.94 -6.73 -6.63
CA VAL A 209 -1.56 -6.35 -6.30
C VAL A 209 -0.56 -7.32 -6.91
N LEU A 210 -0.78 -8.63 -6.76
CA LEU A 210 0.09 -9.66 -7.33
C LEU A 210 0.15 -9.57 -8.86
N TYR A 211 -0.99 -9.30 -9.51
CA TYR A 211 -1.04 -9.09 -10.96
C TYR A 211 -0.19 -7.89 -11.37
N ALA A 212 -0.24 -6.78 -10.63
CA ALA A 212 0.59 -5.62 -10.89
C ALA A 212 2.09 -5.92 -10.67
N LEU A 213 2.43 -6.62 -9.60
CA LEU A 213 3.81 -7.03 -9.31
C LEU A 213 4.40 -7.95 -10.38
N ALA A 214 3.59 -8.86 -10.92
CA ALA A 214 3.99 -9.82 -11.95
C ALA A 214 3.94 -9.26 -13.37
N SER A 215 3.61 -7.99 -13.58
CA SER A 215 3.53 -7.39 -14.93
C SER A 215 4.84 -7.59 -15.70
N PRO A 216 4.80 -8.03 -16.97
CA PRO A 216 5.99 -8.23 -17.79
C PRO A 216 6.81 -6.96 -17.93
N ARG A 217 8.13 -7.11 -18.13
CA ARG A 217 9.00 -5.96 -18.42
C ARG A 217 8.54 -5.25 -19.69
N GLY A 218 8.50 -3.92 -19.65
CA GLY A 218 8.01 -3.08 -20.74
C GLY A 218 6.49 -2.84 -20.71
N SER A 219 5.76 -3.50 -19.77
CA SER A 219 4.37 -3.21 -19.45
C SER A 219 4.24 -2.75 -18.01
N GLU A 220 3.37 -1.79 -17.75
CA GLU A 220 3.17 -1.22 -16.41
C GLU A 220 1.69 -0.90 -16.19
N ILE A 221 1.16 -1.41 -15.08
CA ILE A 221 -0.16 -1.03 -14.60
C ILE A 221 0.02 0.23 -13.74
N ARG A 222 -0.48 1.37 -14.20
CA ARG A 222 -0.34 2.65 -13.51
C ARG A 222 -1.32 2.79 -12.35
N GLU A 223 -2.54 2.43 -12.57
CA GLU A 223 -3.61 2.50 -11.58
C GLU A 223 -4.51 1.28 -11.72
N ILE A 224 -4.95 0.73 -10.59
CA ILE A 224 -5.87 -0.38 -10.56
C ILE A 224 -6.90 -0.15 -9.46
N SER A 225 -8.18 -0.10 -9.82
CA SER A 225 -9.29 0.08 -8.91
C SER A 225 -9.96 -1.27 -8.64
N VAL A 226 -10.15 -1.61 -7.37
CA VAL A 226 -10.75 -2.88 -6.95
C VAL A 226 -11.83 -2.60 -5.91
N MET A 227 -13.07 -2.91 -6.25
CA MET A 227 -14.25 -2.64 -5.44
C MET A 227 -15.15 -3.87 -5.41
N HIS A 228 -16.03 -3.92 -4.40
CA HIS A 228 -17.17 -4.81 -4.48
C HIS A 228 -18.04 -4.40 -5.68
N GLU A 229 -18.68 -5.34 -6.37
CA GLU A 229 -19.47 -5.05 -7.59
C GLU A 229 -20.65 -4.09 -7.35
N GLU A 230 -21.13 -4.00 -6.11
CA GLU A 230 -22.19 -3.11 -5.68
C GLU A 230 -21.67 -1.87 -4.90
N GLU A 231 -20.38 -1.53 -5.00
CA GLU A 231 -19.76 -0.42 -4.27
C GLU A 231 -20.26 0.94 -4.76
N PRO A 232 -20.97 1.73 -3.93
CA PRO A 232 -21.55 2.99 -4.37
C PRO A 232 -20.55 4.18 -4.34
N SER A 233 -19.36 4.00 -3.77
CA SER A 233 -18.38 5.10 -3.58
C SER A 233 -17.52 5.36 -4.81
N TRP A 234 -17.64 4.56 -5.87
CA TRP A 234 -16.92 4.79 -7.11
C TRP A 234 -17.65 5.83 -7.97
N PRO A 235 -16.94 6.84 -8.52
CA PRO A 235 -17.52 7.84 -9.41
C PRO A 235 -17.93 7.30 -10.76
#